data_bf18ba05fa6bc0c20a142aff0cf09234
#
_entry.id   bf18ba05fa6bc0c20a142aff0cf09234
#
_cell.length_a   1.000
_cell.length_b   1.000
_cell.length_c   1.000
_cell.angle_alpha   90.00
_cell.angle_beta   90.00
_cell.angle_gamma   90.00
#
_symmetry.space_group_name_H-M   'P 1'
#
loop_
_entity.id
_entity.type
_entity.pdbx_description
1 polymer ?
#
loop_
_entity_poly.entity_id
_entity_poly.type
_entity_poly.pdbx_seq_one_letter_code
_entity_poly.pdbx_strand_id
1 'polypeptide(L)'
;MSGLCIFVPIGNAGNITAVMSGFLKMLELGIITSLPRVFGVQSEHADPVYRYYAAPKDARVWQPVTVTPSVAQAAMIGNPVSFPRVQRLAEKFIEKGGEKAFQVVQVTEQQIMDAMIVANRHGHIACTQGGECLAGLVNARALGLVGDDEHAVLDATAHALKFSGFQDMYFNDSFPEAYGVKPQAGLSNKPELLLPESAREGKDVATFARMGADAVVARLGLSRK
;
A
#
# COMPACT_ATOMS: atom_id res chain seq x y z
N MET A 1 11.36 20.22 -7.35
CA MET A 1 10.73 18.90 -7.23
C MET A 1 9.35 18.82 -7.91
N SER A 2 9.16 19.63 -8.95
CA SER A 2 7.96 19.53 -9.79
C SER A 2 7.86 18.10 -10.37
N GLY A 3 6.66 17.54 -10.39
CA GLY A 3 6.44 16.18 -10.87
C GLY A 3 6.77 15.05 -9.88
N LEU A 4 7.05 15.36 -8.60
CA LEU A 4 7.25 14.35 -7.56
C LEU A 4 6.04 14.28 -6.61
N CYS A 5 5.49 13.08 -6.46
CA CYS A 5 4.39 12.77 -5.55
C CYS A 5 4.88 11.80 -4.46
N ILE A 6 4.58 12.07 -3.20
CA ILE A 6 4.93 11.21 -2.07
C ILE A 6 3.63 10.66 -1.47
N PHE A 7 3.50 9.35 -1.38
CA PHE A 7 2.35 8.68 -0.76
C PHE A 7 2.73 8.12 0.61
N VAL A 8 1.97 8.48 1.63
CA VAL A 8 2.24 8.12 3.03
C VAL A 8 0.97 7.58 3.67
N PRO A 9 0.98 6.38 4.28
CA PRO A 9 -0.19 5.85 4.98
C PRO A 9 -0.41 6.62 6.28
N ILE A 10 -1.66 6.92 6.60
CA ILE A 10 -2.00 7.71 7.79
C ILE A 10 -2.68 6.83 8.84
N GLY A 11 -1.93 6.46 9.89
CA GLY A 11 -2.48 6.02 11.18
C GLY A 11 -2.50 7.18 12.18
N ASN A 12 -1.58 7.19 13.15
CA ASN A 12 -1.39 8.32 14.09
C ASN A 12 -0.82 9.59 13.46
N ALA A 13 -0.57 9.57 12.15
CA ALA A 13 -0.06 10.68 11.35
C ALA A 13 1.38 11.14 11.70
N GLY A 14 2.16 10.32 12.39
CA GLY A 14 3.56 10.61 12.71
C GLY A 14 4.43 10.72 11.46
N ASN A 15 4.38 9.71 10.58
CA ASN A 15 5.19 9.66 9.35
C ASN A 15 4.88 10.83 8.42
N ILE A 16 3.62 11.08 8.11
CA ILE A 16 3.25 12.15 7.18
C ILE A 16 3.64 13.55 7.72
N THR A 17 3.53 13.76 9.04
CA THR A 17 3.99 15.02 9.65
C THR A 17 5.51 15.15 9.61
N ALA A 18 6.25 14.07 9.77
CA ALA A 18 7.71 14.06 9.64
C ALA A 18 8.15 14.37 8.20
N VAL A 19 7.52 13.72 7.22
CA VAL A 19 7.79 13.93 5.78
C VAL A 19 7.52 15.40 5.41
N MET A 20 6.34 15.94 5.72
CA MET A 20 6.02 17.34 5.45
C MET A 20 6.97 18.31 6.16
N SER A 21 7.28 18.07 7.44
CA SER A 21 8.23 18.92 8.19
C SER A 21 9.62 18.90 7.55
N GLY A 22 10.08 17.73 7.11
CA GLY A 22 11.37 17.56 6.45
C GLY A 22 11.45 18.38 5.17
N PHE A 23 10.46 18.28 4.29
CA PHE A 23 10.44 19.04 3.03
C PHE A 23 10.30 20.55 3.25
N LEU A 24 9.50 20.99 4.22
CA LEU A 24 9.44 22.42 4.59
C LEU A 24 10.80 22.93 5.06
N LYS A 25 11.51 22.14 5.85
CA LYS A 25 12.86 22.47 6.32
C LYS A 25 13.87 22.52 5.18
N MET A 26 13.82 21.56 4.26
CA MET A 26 14.68 21.55 3.07
C MET A 26 14.43 22.78 2.18
N LEU A 27 13.17 23.20 2.03
CA LEU A 27 12.81 24.41 1.30
C LEU A 27 13.34 25.67 2.02
N GLU A 28 13.16 25.76 3.33
CA GLU A 28 13.65 26.86 4.16
C GLU A 28 15.17 27.03 4.08
N LEU A 29 15.90 25.92 4.05
CA LEU A 29 17.37 25.87 3.94
C LEU A 29 17.89 26.05 2.50
N GLY A 30 17.01 26.19 1.52
CA GLY A 30 17.39 26.32 0.12
C GLY A 30 17.96 25.05 -0.52
N ILE A 31 17.80 23.87 0.13
CA ILE A 31 18.23 22.58 -0.39
C ILE A 31 17.35 22.17 -1.58
N ILE A 32 16.07 22.53 -1.54
CA ILE A 32 15.11 22.37 -2.63
C ILE A 32 14.49 23.71 -2.96
N THR A 33 14.07 23.88 -4.20
CA THR A 33 13.44 25.12 -4.69
C THR A 33 11.92 25.06 -4.78
N SER A 34 11.35 23.86 -4.66
CA SER A 34 9.90 23.63 -4.67
C SER A 34 9.55 22.39 -3.85
N LEU A 35 8.34 22.36 -3.27
CA LEU A 35 7.84 21.21 -2.54
C LEU A 35 7.38 20.11 -3.50
N PRO A 36 7.53 18.81 -3.13
CA PRO A 36 6.79 17.74 -3.78
C PRO A 36 5.31 17.84 -3.39
N ARG A 37 4.47 17.09 -4.10
CA ARG A 37 3.08 16.88 -3.68
C ARG A 37 3.05 15.72 -2.67
N VAL A 38 2.27 15.87 -1.59
CA VAL A 38 2.12 14.82 -0.57
C VAL A 38 0.69 14.33 -0.54
N PHE A 39 0.55 13.02 -0.66
CA PHE A 39 -0.72 12.30 -0.57
C PHE A 39 -0.75 11.48 0.71
N GLY A 40 -1.68 11.79 1.59
CA GLY A 40 -2.04 10.91 2.67
C GLY A 40 -2.96 9.81 2.16
N VAL A 41 -2.78 8.58 2.63
CA VAL A 41 -3.64 7.45 2.25
C VAL A 41 -4.27 6.88 3.50
N GLN A 42 -5.57 6.58 3.44
CA GLN A 42 -6.30 5.89 4.52
C GLN A 42 -7.21 4.81 3.96
N SER A 43 -7.30 3.70 4.71
CA SER A 43 -8.33 2.69 4.50
C SER A 43 -9.71 3.27 4.82
N GLU A 44 -10.73 2.89 4.06
CA GLU A 44 -12.15 3.22 4.33
C GLU A 44 -12.62 2.76 5.73
N HIS A 45 -11.93 1.80 6.34
CA HIS A 45 -12.20 1.31 7.68
C HIS A 45 -11.60 2.17 8.81
N ALA A 46 -10.75 3.15 8.47
CA ALA A 46 -10.11 4.06 9.43
C ALA A 46 -9.70 5.39 8.76
N ASP A 47 -10.66 6.18 8.32
CA ASP A 47 -10.51 7.30 7.38
C ASP A 47 -10.82 8.71 7.91
N PRO A 48 -10.59 9.07 9.18
CA PRO A 48 -11.02 10.36 9.70
C PRO A 48 -10.34 11.56 9.02
N VAL A 49 -9.08 11.40 8.60
CA VAL A 49 -8.35 12.48 7.91
C VAL A 49 -8.85 12.66 6.49
N TYR A 50 -9.13 11.55 5.78
CA TYR A 50 -9.76 11.60 4.46
C TYR A 50 -11.09 12.34 4.52
N ARG A 51 -12.00 11.97 5.43
CA ARG A 51 -13.31 12.62 5.58
C ARG A 51 -13.20 14.13 5.82
N TYR A 52 -12.24 14.53 6.64
CA TYR A 52 -11.98 15.94 6.89
C TYR A 52 -11.54 16.69 5.62
N TYR A 53 -10.60 16.14 4.83
CA TYR A 53 -10.10 16.82 3.63
C TYR A 53 -11.01 16.65 2.41
N ALA A 54 -11.86 15.64 2.37
CA ALA A 54 -12.87 15.47 1.32
C ALA A 54 -14.02 16.50 1.42
N ALA A 55 -14.25 17.06 2.61
CA ALA A 55 -15.23 18.13 2.78
C ALA A 55 -14.73 19.46 2.18
N PRO A 56 -15.63 20.31 1.66
CA PRO A 56 -15.31 21.68 1.29
C PRO A 56 -14.62 22.41 2.45
N LYS A 57 -13.66 23.30 2.14
CA LYS A 57 -12.78 23.93 3.12
C LYS A 57 -13.53 24.65 4.26
N ASP A 58 -14.59 25.32 3.92
CA ASP A 58 -15.50 26.05 4.84
C ASP A 58 -16.41 25.15 5.67
N ALA A 59 -16.60 23.90 5.25
CA ALA A 59 -17.45 22.91 5.92
C ALA A 59 -16.64 21.85 6.71
N ARG A 60 -15.31 22.00 6.79
CA ARG A 60 -14.44 21.02 7.46
C ARG A 60 -14.63 21.05 8.96
N VAL A 61 -15.14 19.94 9.51
CA VAL A 61 -15.26 19.72 10.95
C VAL A 61 -14.54 18.42 11.29
N TRP A 62 -13.63 18.48 12.26
CA TRP A 62 -12.96 17.27 12.73
C TRP A 62 -13.94 16.36 13.48
N GLN A 63 -14.01 15.12 13.01
CA GLN A 63 -14.79 14.06 13.66
C GLN A 63 -13.98 12.76 13.67
N PRO A 64 -13.69 12.20 14.85
CA PRO A 64 -13.17 10.86 14.95
C PRO A 64 -14.13 9.83 14.36
N VAL A 65 -13.60 8.71 13.88
CA VAL A 65 -14.40 7.58 13.37
C VAL A 65 -14.25 6.36 14.27
N THR A 66 -15.29 5.55 14.35
CA THR A 66 -15.18 4.20 14.90
C THR A 66 -14.54 3.33 13.84
N VAL A 67 -13.42 2.72 14.17
CA VAL A 67 -12.68 1.85 13.23
C VAL A 67 -13.36 0.50 13.11
N THR A 68 -13.29 -0.09 11.92
CA THR A 68 -13.63 -1.48 11.65
C THR A 68 -12.38 -2.28 11.33
N PRO A 69 -12.38 -3.62 11.39
CA PRO A 69 -11.19 -4.42 11.11
C PRO A 69 -10.56 -4.06 9.76
N SER A 70 -9.26 -3.73 9.77
CA SER A 70 -8.51 -3.33 8.59
C SER A 70 -7.26 -4.20 8.41
N VAL A 71 -6.93 -4.52 7.17
CA VAL A 71 -5.65 -5.16 6.82
C VAL A 71 -4.48 -4.19 7.05
N ALA A 72 -4.71 -2.89 6.95
CA ALA A 72 -3.74 -1.85 7.31
C ALA A 72 -3.66 -1.65 8.84
N GLN A 73 -3.43 -2.73 9.59
CA GLN A 73 -3.54 -2.81 11.05
C GLN A 73 -2.82 -1.67 11.80
N ALA A 74 -1.61 -1.30 11.37
CA ALA A 74 -0.84 -0.25 12.02
C ALA A 74 -1.40 1.16 11.73
N ALA A 75 -2.24 1.30 10.72
CA ALA A 75 -2.92 2.53 10.35
C ALA A 75 -4.40 2.58 10.83
N MET A 76 -4.90 1.54 11.49
CA MET A 76 -6.27 1.44 12.00
C MET A 76 -6.50 2.35 13.21
N ILE A 77 -6.48 3.67 12.98
CA ILE A 77 -6.58 4.71 14.00
C ILE A 77 -7.76 5.65 13.67
N GLY A 78 -8.80 5.60 14.51
CA GLY A 78 -10.01 6.42 14.31
C GLY A 78 -9.89 7.86 14.82
N ASN A 79 -8.88 8.15 15.65
CA ASN A 79 -8.63 9.50 16.19
C ASN A 79 -7.12 9.77 16.29
N PRO A 80 -6.47 10.10 15.18
CA PRO A 80 -5.04 10.38 15.15
C PRO A 80 -4.61 11.51 16.09
N VAL A 81 -3.77 11.21 17.06
CA VAL A 81 -3.25 12.19 18.04
C VAL A 81 -2.51 13.35 17.36
N SER A 82 -1.86 13.08 16.23
CA SER A 82 -1.09 14.10 15.50
C SER A 82 -1.94 14.90 14.48
N PHE A 83 -3.24 14.73 14.44
CA PHE A 83 -4.10 15.42 13.46
C PHE A 83 -3.97 16.95 13.49
N PRO A 84 -3.92 17.65 14.65
CA PRO A 84 -3.69 19.11 14.67
C PRO A 84 -2.35 19.53 14.03
N ARG A 85 -1.34 18.63 14.07
CA ARG A 85 -0.07 18.86 13.39
C ARG A 85 -0.20 18.67 11.88
N VAL A 86 -0.99 17.67 11.43
CA VAL A 86 -1.29 17.47 10.01
C VAL A 86 -1.94 18.73 9.44
N GLN A 87 -2.98 19.26 10.09
CA GLN A 87 -3.67 20.48 9.64
C GLN A 87 -2.69 21.64 9.43
N ARG A 88 -1.91 21.97 10.47
CA ARG A 88 -0.94 23.07 10.42
C ARG A 88 0.13 22.91 9.33
N LEU A 89 0.59 21.66 9.12
CA LEU A 89 1.61 21.40 8.09
C LEU A 89 1.00 21.38 6.69
N ALA A 90 -0.21 20.85 6.52
CA ALA A 90 -0.94 20.88 5.25
C ALA A 90 -1.23 22.30 4.80
N GLU A 91 -1.65 23.19 5.73
CA GLU A 91 -1.84 24.62 5.45
C GLU A 91 -0.55 25.28 4.93
N LYS A 92 0.60 25.01 5.58
CA LYS A 92 1.90 25.51 5.12
C LYS A 92 2.32 24.92 3.78
N PHE A 93 2.01 23.66 3.52
CA PHE A 93 2.27 23.01 2.23
C PHE A 93 1.46 23.65 1.11
N ILE A 94 0.17 23.88 1.36
CA ILE A 94 -0.75 24.52 0.42
C ILE A 94 -0.34 25.99 0.17
N GLU A 95 -0.01 26.71 1.22
CA GLU A 95 0.47 28.10 1.11
C GLU A 95 1.71 28.21 0.19
N LYS A 96 2.66 27.30 0.32
CA LYS A 96 3.95 27.35 -0.39
C LYS A 96 3.95 26.59 -1.73
N GLY A 97 3.14 25.56 -1.86
CA GLY A 97 3.13 24.64 -3.02
C GLY A 97 1.84 24.68 -3.85
N GLY A 98 0.83 25.47 -3.43
CA GLY A 98 -0.49 25.56 -4.05
C GLY A 98 -1.48 24.50 -3.55
N GLU A 99 -2.75 24.65 -3.94
CA GLU A 99 -3.87 23.82 -3.44
C GLU A 99 -3.66 22.30 -3.61
N LYS A 100 -2.92 21.90 -4.63
CA LYS A 100 -2.64 20.48 -4.92
C LYS A 100 -1.44 19.92 -4.15
N ALA A 101 -0.73 20.73 -3.36
CA ALA A 101 0.49 20.30 -2.67
C ALA A 101 0.23 19.24 -1.58
N PHE A 102 -0.96 19.25 -0.98
CA PHE A 102 -1.38 18.24 -0.01
C PHE A 102 -2.78 17.74 -0.33
N GLN A 103 -2.92 16.41 -0.41
CA GLN A 103 -4.19 15.74 -0.68
C GLN A 103 -4.30 14.48 0.17
N VAL A 104 -5.52 13.97 0.36
CA VAL A 104 -5.77 12.70 1.04
C VAL A 104 -6.65 11.84 0.15
N VAL A 105 -6.29 10.58 -0.02
CA VAL A 105 -7.06 9.59 -0.79
C VAL A 105 -7.47 8.42 0.09
N GLN A 106 -8.62 7.85 -0.23
CA GLN A 106 -9.17 6.68 0.44
C GLN A 106 -8.98 5.45 -0.44
N VAL A 107 -8.79 4.30 0.20
CA VAL A 107 -8.67 2.99 -0.45
C VAL A 107 -9.51 1.95 0.29
N THR A 108 -9.97 0.93 -0.43
CA THR A 108 -10.67 -0.22 0.18
C THR A 108 -9.68 -1.25 0.69
N GLU A 109 -10.13 -2.12 1.60
CA GLU A 109 -9.34 -3.25 2.10
C GLU A 109 -8.91 -4.20 0.96
N GLN A 110 -9.81 -4.42 0.00
CA GLN A 110 -9.50 -5.20 -1.20
C GLN A 110 -8.36 -4.59 -2.01
N GLN A 111 -8.41 -3.27 -2.25
CA GLN A 111 -7.36 -2.57 -3.00
C GLN A 111 -6.01 -2.62 -2.28
N ILE A 112 -6.00 -2.53 -0.96
CA ILE A 112 -4.78 -2.64 -0.14
C ILE A 112 -4.14 -4.02 -0.33
N MET A 113 -4.92 -5.09 -0.20
CA MET A 113 -4.41 -6.46 -0.34
C MET A 113 -3.92 -6.75 -1.74
N ASP A 114 -4.72 -6.40 -2.76
CA ASP A 114 -4.33 -6.61 -4.16
C ASP A 114 -3.04 -5.85 -4.51
N ALA A 115 -2.92 -4.59 -4.09
CA ALA A 115 -1.74 -3.77 -4.31
C ALA A 115 -0.51 -4.33 -3.57
N MET A 116 -0.66 -4.80 -2.33
CA MET A 116 0.43 -5.46 -1.59
C MET A 116 0.93 -6.71 -2.34
N ILE A 117 0.03 -7.57 -2.83
CA ILE A 117 0.40 -8.78 -3.57
C ILE A 117 1.09 -8.41 -4.90
N VAL A 118 0.57 -7.40 -5.62
CA VAL A 118 1.21 -6.89 -6.84
C VAL A 118 2.63 -6.37 -6.55
N ALA A 119 2.81 -5.54 -5.53
CA ALA A 119 4.11 -5.03 -5.13
C ALA A 119 5.09 -6.17 -4.81
N ASN A 120 4.66 -7.17 -4.05
CA ASN A 120 5.48 -8.32 -3.66
C ASN A 120 5.88 -9.18 -4.87
N ARG A 121 5.02 -9.33 -5.89
CA ARG A 121 5.35 -10.00 -7.15
C ARG A 121 6.42 -9.30 -7.95
N HIS A 122 6.56 -7.99 -7.79
CA HIS A 122 7.59 -7.17 -8.42
C HIS A 122 8.85 -6.99 -7.55
N GLY A 123 9.00 -7.78 -6.48
CA GLY A 123 10.18 -7.79 -5.62
C GLY A 123 10.19 -6.74 -4.51
N HIS A 124 9.08 -6.01 -4.33
CA HIS A 124 8.92 -5.07 -3.22
C HIS A 124 8.31 -5.80 -2.03
N ILE A 125 9.07 -6.11 -1.01
CA ILE A 125 8.61 -6.86 0.16
C ILE A 125 7.75 -5.95 1.06
N ALA A 126 6.68 -5.40 0.49
CA ALA A 126 5.80 -4.43 1.11
C ALA A 126 4.84 -5.08 2.11
N CYS A 127 4.62 -4.42 3.25
CA CYS A 127 3.55 -4.74 4.18
C CYS A 127 2.19 -4.23 3.66
N THR A 128 1.12 -4.46 4.41
CA THR A 128 -0.22 -3.96 4.06
C THR A 128 -0.27 -2.43 3.94
N GLN A 129 0.46 -1.68 4.78
CA GLN A 129 0.54 -0.22 4.66
C GLN A 129 1.31 0.24 3.41
N GLY A 130 2.29 -0.56 2.94
CA GLY A 130 2.92 -0.34 1.63
C GLY A 130 1.94 -0.60 0.49
N GLY A 131 1.10 -1.63 0.61
CA GLY A 131 -0.04 -1.88 -0.29
C GLY A 131 -1.04 -0.73 -0.28
N GLU A 132 -1.33 -0.16 0.90
CA GLU A 132 -2.18 1.02 1.06
C GLU A 132 -1.65 2.21 0.23
N CYS A 133 -0.34 2.48 0.27
CA CYS A 133 0.26 3.54 -0.53
C CYS A 133 0.18 3.28 -2.04
N LEU A 134 0.42 2.05 -2.48
CA LEU A 134 0.30 1.70 -3.90
C LEU A 134 -1.16 1.78 -4.38
N ALA A 135 -2.12 1.30 -3.60
CA ALA A 135 -3.54 1.46 -3.88
C ALA A 135 -3.94 2.94 -3.95
N GLY A 136 -3.40 3.77 -3.03
CA GLY A 136 -3.59 5.22 -3.03
C GLY A 136 -3.08 5.88 -4.30
N LEU A 137 -1.92 5.48 -4.81
CA LEU A 137 -1.41 5.97 -6.10
C LEU A 137 -2.34 5.57 -7.25
N VAL A 138 -2.80 4.31 -7.29
CA VAL A 138 -3.73 3.84 -8.34
C VAL A 138 -5.03 4.64 -8.31
N ASN A 139 -5.61 4.86 -7.12
CA ASN A 139 -6.81 5.67 -6.97
C ASN A 139 -6.58 7.15 -7.36
N ALA A 140 -5.45 7.73 -6.94
CA ALA A 140 -5.11 9.12 -7.29
C ALA A 140 -4.97 9.30 -8.82
N ARG A 141 -4.40 8.33 -9.52
CA ARG A 141 -4.34 8.34 -11.00
C ARG A 141 -5.73 8.20 -11.63
N ALA A 142 -6.54 7.28 -11.15
CA ALA A 142 -7.91 7.09 -11.64
C ALA A 142 -8.78 8.35 -11.46
N LEU A 143 -8.52 9.13 -10.42
CA LEU A 143 -9.17 10.41 -10.14
C LEU A 143 -8.55 11.60 -10.91
N GLY A 144 -7.52 11.38 -11.74
CA GLY A 144 -6.81 12.44 -12.46
C GLY A 144 -6.00 13.39 -11.55
N LEU A 145 -5.70 12.95 -10.33
CA LEU A 145 -4.90 13.71 -9.38
C LEU A 145 -3.40 13.59 -9.65
N VAL A 146 -2.95 12.51 -10.30
CA VAL A 146 -1.55 12.26 -10.67
C VAL A 146 -1.47 11.98 -12.16
N GLY A 147 -0.60 12.71 -12.86
CA GLY A 147 -0.37 12.58 -14.29
C GLY A 147 0.61 11.45 -14.65
N ASP A 148 0.71 11.15 -15.96
CA ASP A 148 1.58 10.09 -16.47
C ASP A 148 3.07 10.43 -16.40
N ASP A 149 3.40 11.69 -16.38
CA ASP A 149 4.74 12.26 -16.32
C ASP A 149 5.24 12.53 -14.89
N GLU A 150 4.41 12.25 -13.88
CA GLU A 150 4.79 12.43 -12.48
C GLU A 150 5.44 11.16 -11.90
N HIS A 151 6.46 11.36 -11.07
CA HIS A 151 7.11 10.29 -10.33
C HIS A 151 6.48 10.13 -8.95
N ALA A 152 6.23 8.89 -8.53
CA ALA A 152 5.68 8.58 -7.21
C ALA A 152 6.71 7.88 -6.34
N VAL A 153 6.85 8.34 -5.09
CA VAL A 153 7.55 7.63 -4.02
C VAL A 153 6.52 7.16 -3.02
N LEU A 154 6.55 5.86 -2.74
CA LEU A 154 5.60 5.21 -1.83
C LEU A 154 6.31 4.84 -0.52
N ASP A 155 5.76 5.29 0.61
CA ASP A 155 6.24 4.89 1.93
C ASP A 155 5.80 3.46 2.25
N ALA A 156 6.68 2.49 2.04
CA ALA A 156 6.40 1.08 2.30
C ALA A 156 6.36 0.71 3.80
N THR A 157 6.79 1.60 4.67
CA THR A 157 6.82 1.57 6.15
C THR A 157 7.45 0.33 6.78
N ALA A 158 6.91 -0.87 6.56
CA ALA A 158 7.35 -2.09 7.20
C ALA A 158 7.50 -3.25 6.20
N HIS A 159 8.09 -4.35 6.66
CA HIS A 159 8.32 -5.54 5.87
C HIS A 159 7.09 -6.46 5.86
N ALA A 160 6.85 -7.17 4.74
CA ALA A 160 5.72 -8.11 4.58
C ALA A 160 5.64 -9.18 5.69
N LEU A 161 6.77 -9.65 6.20
CA LEU A 161 6.82 -10.67 7.26
C LEU A 161 6.12 -10.23 8.56
N LYS A 162 5.98 -8.93 8.80
CA LYS A 162 5.27 -8.43 9.98
C LYS A 162 3.76 -8.73 9.93
N PHE A 163 3.21 -8.89 8.74
CA PHE A 163 1.79 -9.08 8.49
C PHE A 163 1.51 -10.30 7.59
N SER A 164 2.37 -11.32 7.65
CA SER A 164 2.27 -12.53 6.81
C SER A 164 0.93 -13.25 6.92
N GLY A 165 0.27 -13.21 8.08
CA GLY A 165 -1.03 -13.81 8.29
C GLY A 165 -2.12 -13.29 7.33
N PHE A 166 -2.08 -12.02 6.92
CA PHE A 166 -3.02 -11.50 5.92
C PHE A 166 -2.76 -12.08 4.52
N GLN A 167 -1.52 -12.30 4.17
CA GLN A 167 -1.16 -12.96 2.91
C GLN A 167 -1.65 -14.41 2.89
N ASP A 168 -1.49 -15.13 4.01
CA ASP A 168 -2.01 -16.49 4.16
C ASP A 168 -3.53 -16.52 4.06
N MET A 169 -4.24 -15.60 4.72
CA MET A 169 -5.69 -15.47 4.60
C MET A 169 -6.12 -15.19 3.15
N TYR A 170 -5.41 -14.31 2.44
CA TYR A 170 -5.69 -14.00 1.05
C TYR A 170 -5.56 -15.24 0.16
N PHE A 171 -4.45 -15.97 0.26
CA PHE A 171 -4.23 -17.13 -0.58
C PHE A 171 -5.12 -18.33 -0.22
N ASN A 172 -5.60 -18.42 1.01
CA ASN A 172 -6.48 -19.49 1.46
C ASN A 172 -7.97 -19.13 1.41
N ASP A 173 -8.33 -17.93 0.93
CA ASP A 173 -9.71 -17.43 0.91
C ASP A 173 -10.37 -17.54 2.29
N SER A 174 -9.65 -17.10 3.32
CA SER A 174 -10.05 -17.26 4.71
C SER A 174 -10.20 -15.95 5.48
N PHE A 175 -10.31 -14.83 4.76
CA PHE A 175 -10.61 -13.55 5.41
C PHE A 175 -12.00 -13.58 6.07
N PRO A 176 -12.12 -13.11 7.33
CA PRO A 176 -13.42 -12.82 7.89
C PRO A 176 -14.19 -11.79 7.04
N GLU A 177 -15.50 -11.95 6.94
CA GLU A 177 -16.37 -11.10 6.11
C GLU A 177 -16.20 -9.59 6.41
N ALA A 178 -15.94 -9.25 7.68
CA ALA A 178 -15.74 -7.87 8.13
C ALA A 178 -14.59 -7.11 7.41
N TYR A 179 -13.64 -7.83 6.78
CA TYR A 179 -12.57 -7.21 5.99
C TYR A 179 -13.00 -6.88 4.55
N GLY A 180 -14.04 -7.51 4.03
CA GLY A 180 -14.48 -7.31 2.65
C GLY A 180 -13.46 -7.73 1.58
N VAL A 181 -12.49 -8.59 1.93
CA VAL A 181 -11.39 -9.02 1.05
C VAL A 181 -11.67 -10.41 0.49
N LYS A 182 -11.49 -10.55 -0.84
CA LYS A 182 -11.55 -11.83 -1.55
C LYS A 182 -10.36 -11.98 -2.49
N PRO A 183 -9.81 -13.21 -2.63
CA PRO A 183 -8.70 -13.44 -3.53
C PRO A 183 -9.06 -13.15 -4.99
N GLN A 184 -8.19 -12.46 -5.68
CA GLN A 184 -8.23 -12.34 -7.14
C GLN A 184 -7.51 -13.53 -7.76
N ALA A 185 -8.17 -14.27 -8.66
CA ALA A 185 -7.59 -15.46 -9.30
C ALA A 185 -6.25 -15.15 -9.99
N GLY A 186 -6.14 -14.00 -10.66
CA GLY A 186 -4.92 -13.53 -11.31
C GLY A 186 -3.78 -13.16 -10.34
N LEU A 187 -4.06 -12.97 -9.04
CA LEU A 187 -3.07 -12.63 -8.02
C LEU A 187 -2.69 -13.82 -7.12
N SER A 188 -3.31 -14.98 -7.29
CA SER A 188 -2.98 -16.17 -6.51
C SER A 188 -1.49 -16.55 -6.67
N ASN A 189 -0.84 -16.85 -5.56
CA ASN A 189 0.56 -17.28 -5.51
C ASN A 189 0.70 -18.49 -4.58
N LYS A 190 -0.27 -19.41 -4.67
CA LYS A 190 -0.24 -20.66 -3.89
C LYS A 190 0.88 -21.56 -4.42
N PRO A 191 1.58 -22.29 -3.54
CA PRO A 191 2.44 -23.38 -3.95
C PRO A 191 1.65 -24.41 -4.78
N GLU A 192 2.23 -24.84 -5.89
CA GLU A 192 1.65 -25.88 -6.74
C GLU A 192 2.41 -27.19 -6.53
N LEU A 193 1.69 -28.26 -6.22
CA LEU A 193 2.28 -29.57 -6.12
C LEU A 193 2.47 -30.15 -7.53
N LEU A 194 3.70 -30.14 -8.02
CA LEU A 194 4.01 -30.60 -9.37
C LEU A 194 4.04 -32.12 -9.50
N LEU A 195 4.36 -32.85 -8.43
CA LEU A 195 4.34 -34.30 -8.37
C LEU A 195 3.54 -34.77 -7.13
N PRO A 196 2.64 -35.76 -7.26
CA PRO A 196 1.98 -36.31 -6.10
C PRO A 196 2.99 -37.01 -5.15
N GLU A 197 2.66 -37.12 -3.85
CA GLU A 197 3.53 -37.76 -2.86
C GLU A 197 3.91 -39.20 -3.25
N SER A 198 2.99 -39.94 -3.84
CA SER A 198 3.21 -41.31 -4.36
C SER A 198 4.27 -41.39 -5.47
N ALA A 199 4.58 -40.25 -6.14
CA ALA A 199 5.60 -40.25 -7.18
C ALA A 199 7.01 -40.60 -6.68
N ARG A 200 7.26 -40.50 -5.36
CA ARG A 200 8.52 -40.89 -4.71
C ARG A 200 8.63 -42.37 -4.42
N GLU A 201 7.50 -43.09 -4.32
CA GLU A 201 7.48 -44.52 -3.92
C GLU A 201 8.25 -45.37 -4.90
N GLY A 202 9.13 -46.25 -4.37
CA GLY A 202 9.93 -47.20 -5.15
C GLY A 202 10.97 -46.61 -6.05
N LYS A 203 11.28 -45.28 -5.94
CA LYS A 203 12.27 -44.61 -6.77
C LYS A 203 13.48 -44.16 -5.97
N ASP A 204 14.65 -44.30 -6.58
CA ASP A 204 15.88 -43.68 -6.05
C ASP A 204 15.85 -42.14 -6.18
N VAL A 205 16.73 -41.49 -5.41
CA VAL A 205 16.78 -40.01 -5.34
C VAL A 205 17.03 -39.37 -6.71
N ALA A 206 17.89 -39.98 -7.53
CA ALA A 206 18.26 -39.40 -8.84
C ALA A 206 17.07 -39.46 -9.82
N THR A 207 16.34 -40.58 -9.83
CA THR A 207 15.12 -40.73 -10.63
C THR A 207 14.03 -39.75 -10.21
N PHE A 208 13.78 -39.61 -8.90
CA PHE A 208 12.79 -38.68 -8.39
C PHE A 208 13.17 -37.23 -8.67
N ALA A 209 14.44 -36.87 -8.49
CA ALA A 209 14.94 -35.52 -8.83
C ALA A 209 14.78 -35.19 -10.34
N ARG A 210 15.01 -36.18 -11.22
CA ARG A 210 14.78 -35.99 -12.66
C ARG A 210 13.31 -35.76 -12.98
N MET A 211 12.41 -36.53 -12.39
CA MET A 211 10.96 -36.34 -12.54
C MET A 211 10.53 -34.96 -12.07
N GLY A 212 11.06 -34.47 -10.93
CA GLY A 212 10.81 -33.12 -10.44
C GLY A 212 11.29 -32.04 -11.42
N ALA A 213 12.50 -32.19 -11.94
CA ALA A 213 13.05 -31.27 -12.94
C ALA A 213 12.19 -31.26 -14.23
N ASP A 214 11.77 -32.43 -14.73
CA ASP A 214 10.93 -32.53 -15.92
C ASP A 214 9.55 -31.87 -15.68
N ALA A 215 8.95 -32.06 -14.51
CA ALA A 215 7.70 -31.42 -14.14
C ALA A 215 7.83 -29.90 -14.07
N VAL A 216 8.93 -29.36 -13.50
CA VAL A 216 9.21 -27.90 -13.47
C VAL A 216 9.37 -27.36 -14.90
N VAL A 217 10.17 -28.03 -15.74
CA VAL A 217 10.40 -27.62 -17.13
C VAL A 217 9.08 -27.58 -17.90
N ALA A 218 8.27 -28.63 -17.77
CA ALA A 218 6.95 -28.71 -18.41
C ALA A 218 6.01 -27.60 -17.92
N ARG A 219 5.96 -27.37 -16.60
CA ARG A 219 5.09 -26.33 -15.99
C ARG A 219 5.47 -24.92 -16.44
N LEU A 220 6.74 -24.65 -16.63
CA LEU A 220 7.25 -23.36 -17.08
C LEU A 220 7.26 -23.20 -18.60
N GLY A 221 6.85 -24.20 -19.37
CA GLY A 221 6.87 -24.17 -20.83
C GLY A 221 8.31 -24.05 -21.42
N LEU A 222 9.32 -24.50 -20.65
CA LEU A 222 10.71 -24.43 -21.08
C LEU A 222 11.02 -25.62 -21.98
N SER A 223 11.81 -25.39 -23.06
CA SER A 223 12.40 -26.45 -23.87
C SER A 223 13.82 -26.74 -23.38
N ARG A 224 14.20 -28.02 -23.27
CA ARG A 224 15.61 -28.37 -23.11
C ARG A 224 16.34 -27.97 -24.40
N LYS A 225 17.42 -27.21 -24.24
CA LYS A 225 18.38 -26.98 -25.34
C LYS A 225 19.24 -28.19 -25.57
#